data_144052e00e0f7f4b75954306e2da2f14
#
_entry.id   144052e00e0f7f4b75954306e2da2f14
#
_cell.length_a   1.000
_cell.length_b   1.000
_cell.length_c   1.000
_cell.angle_alpha   90.00
_cell.angle_beta   90.00
_cell.angle_gamma   90.00
#
_symmetry.space_group_name_H-M   'P 1'
#
loop_
_entity.id
_entity.type
_entity.pdbx_description
1 polymer ?
#
loop_
_entity_poly.entity_id
_entity_poly.type
_entity_poly.pdbx_seq_one_letter_code
_entity_poly.pdbx_strand_id
1 'polypeptide(L)'
;YMTLLCFQMEPVEVNGEAGYRIRFYDEFCLGHPNNTAEAVCHAWIRKYPKVYGKVPVSYCGDSSGENRIPGFGEQKAFNAVRQALAPYLHQGSNRVYRKQFFNEFLRKFLNDMFAGNLPVEIWIDETNCPKFIKDLQETIESPNGGFVKEMAVDPKTKVKYERNGHCVDAGKYGLLSVFSQMYEKTYHRNSN
;
A
#
# COMPACT_ATOMS: atom_id res chain seq x y z
N TYR A 1 -0.80 3.27 -13.86
CA TYR A 1 -1.28 4.09 -12.73
C TYR A 1 -0.20 4.20 -11.66
N MET A 2 -0.24 5.30 -10.90
CA MET A 2 0.45 5.42 -9.61
C MET A 2 -0.62 5.50 -8.53
N THR A 3 -0.50 4.67 -7.50
CA THR A 3 -1.49 4.58 -6.43
C THR A 3 -0.86 4.95 -5.08
N LEU A 4 -1.52 5.83 -4.37
CA LEU A 4 -1.31 6.12 -2.96
C LEU A 4 -2.57 5.73 -2.19
N LEU A 5 -2.46 4.81 -1.27
CA LEU A 5 -3.54 4.41 -0.37
C LEU A 5 -3.23 4.93 1.03
N CYS A 6 -4.17 5.65 1.61
CA CYS A 6 -3.99 6.34 2.88
C CYS A 6 -4.70 5.59 4.01
N PHE A 7 -3.99 5.33 5.11
CA PHE A 7 -4.60 4.71 6.27
C PHE A 7 -4.09 5.31 7.59
N GLN A 8 -4.89 5.14 8.62
CA GLN A 8 -4.55 5.41 10.02
C GLN A 8 -4.51 4.09 10.78
N MET A 9 -3.67 4.03 11.79
CA MET A 9 -3.57 2.89 12.70
C MET A 9 -3.74 3.38 14.13
N GLU A 10 -4.63 2.75 14.87
CA GLU A 10 -4.85 3.01 16.29
C GLU A 10 -4.81 1.72 17.10
N PRO A 11 -4.23 1.70 18.30
CA PRO A 11 -4.30 0.55 19.19
C PRO A 11 -5.74 0.42 19.72
N VAL A 12 -6.28 -0.79 19.66
CA VAL A 12 -7.63 -1.14 20.15
C VAL A 12 -7.61 -2.54 20.77
N GLU A 13 -8.67 -2.89 21.49
CA GLU A 13 -8.94 -4.28 21.85
C GLU A 13 -9.72 -4.96 20.73
N VAL A 14 -9.24 -6.10 20.26
CA VAL A 14 -9.87 -6.94 19.23
C VAL A 14 -10.09 -8.33 19.81
N ASN A 15 -11.35 -8.75 19.90
CA ASN A 15 -11.72 -10.06 20.46
C ASN A 15 -11.16 -10.35 21.85
N GLY A 16 -11.02 -9.34 22.71
CA GLY A 16 -10.44 -9.45 24.06
C GLY A 16 -8.91 -9.43 24.12
N GLU A 17 -8.23 -9.19 23.01
CA GLU A 17 -6.77 -9.08 22.92
C GLU A 17 -6.33 -7.69 22.50
N ALA A 18 -5.12 -7.28 22.93
CA ALA A 18 -4.51 -6.06 22.44
C ALA A 18 -4.20 -6.17 20.94
N GLY A 19 -4.75 -5.28 20.16
CA GLY A 19 -4.67 -5.32 18.70
C GLY A 19 -4.64 -3.92 18.09
N TYR A 20 -4.97 -3.85 16.82
CA TYR A 20 -4.97 -2.60 16.07
C TYR A 20 -6.19 -2.49 15.18
N ARG A 21 -6.69 -1.24 15.03
CA ARG A 21 -7.63 -0.87 13.98
C ARG A 21 -6.89 -0.12 12.89
N ILE A 22 -7.04 -0.59 11.66
CA ILE A 22 -6.57 0.07 10.44
C ILE A 22 -7.77 0.68 9.75
N ARG A 23 -7.73 1.98 9.53
CA ARG A 23 -8.78 2.70 8.78
C ARG A 23 -8.19 3.25 7.49
N PHE A 24 -8.52 2.63 6.35
CA PHE A 24 -8.25 3.19 5.04
C PHE A 24 -9.24 4.32 4.78
N TYR A 25 -8.76 5.55 4.70
CA TYR A 25 -9.61 6.74 4.66
C TYR A 25 -9.59 7.48 3.32
N ASP A 26 -8.64 7.17 2.44
CA ASP A 26 -8.55 7.79 1.12
C ASP A 26 -7.63 7.02 0.17
N GLU A 27 -7.86 7.22 -1.14
CA GLU A 27 -7.03 6.69 -2.22
C GLU A 27 -6.77 7.73 -3.30
N PHE A 28 -5.57 7.73 -3.86
CA PHE A 28 -5.19 8.55 -5.00
C PHE A 28 -4.64 7.65 -6.10
N CYS A 29 -5.41 7.47 -7.16
CA CYS A 29 -5.06 6.63 -8.30
C CYS A 29 -4.90 7.49 -9.54
N LEU A 30 -3.68 7.90 -9.86
CA LEU A 30 -3.41 8.81 -10.96
C LEU A 30 -2.93 8.06 -12.20
N GLY A 31 -3.60 8.34 -13.34
CA GLY A 31 -3.21 7.84 -14.65
C GLY A 31 -2.23 8.78 -15.36
N HIS A 32 -1.74 8.32 -16.53
CA HIS A 32 -0.89 9.14 -17.39
C HIS A 32 -1.58 10.48 -17.76
N PRO A 33 -0.84 11.61 -17.78
CA PRO A 33 0.59 11.79 -17.56
C PRO A 33 0.99 11.97 -16.08
N ASN A 34 0.04 11.96 -15.14
CA ASN A 34 0.27 12.28 -13.72
C ASN A 34 0.58 11.05 -12.85
N ASN A 35 0.93 9.92 -13.46
CA ASN A 35 1.18 8.66 -12.76
C ASN A 35 2.60 8.60 -12.15
N THR A 36 2.97 9.62 -11.41
CA THR A 36 4.26 9.70 -10.71
C THR A 36 4.08 9.69 -9.18
N ALA A 37 5.10 9.23 -8.46
CA ALA A 37 5.12 9.24 -7.00
C ALA A 37 4.97 10.67 -6.44
N GLU A 38 5.59 11.65 -7.06
CA GLU A 38 5.48 13.06 -6.68
C GLU A 38 4.05 13.58 -6.86
N ALA A 39 3.42 13.29 -8.01
CA ALA A 39 2.07 13.78 -8.31
C ALA A 39 1.02 13.27 -7.32
N VAL A 40 1.08 11.99 -6.90
CA VAL A 40 0.15 11.46 -5.89
C VAL A 40 0.39 12.08 -4.52
N CYS A 41 1.65 12.34 -4.13
CA CYS A 41 1.97 13.04 -2.89
C CYS A 41 1.42 14.47 -2.90
N HIS A 42 1.57 15.19 -3.99
CA HIS A 42 1.02 16.55 -4.14
C HIS A 42 -0.52 16.55 -4.15
N ALA A 43 -1.16 15.52 -4.71
CA ALA A 43 -2.62 15.37 -4.63
C ALA A 43 -3.08 15.22 -3.17
N TRP A 44 -2.38 14.39 -2.38
CA TRP A 44 -2.64 14.24 -0.95
C TRP A 44 -2.43 15.55 -0.18
N ILE A 45 -1.32 16.24 -0.40
CA ILE A 45 -1.01 17.53 0.25
C ILE A 45 -2.11 18.56 -0.01
N ARG A 46 -2.59 18.66 -1.26
CA ARG A 46 -3.68 19.59 -1.62
C ARG A 46 -4.99 19.25 -0.90
N LYS A 47 -5.29 17.96 -0.74
CA LYS A 47 -6.52 17.52 -0.04
C LYS A 47 -6.43 17.70 1.48
N TYR A 48 -5.23 17.55 2.04
CA TYR A 48 -4.99 17.55 3.50
C TYR A 48 -3.98 18.63 3.96
N PRO A 49 -4.15 19.92 3.60
CA PRO A 49 -3.17 20.96 3.90
C PRO A 49 -2.99 21.22 5.40
N LYS A 50 -3.99 20.83 6.24
CA LYS A 50 -3.99 21.06 7.69
C LYS A 50 -3.27 19.98 8.50
N VAL A 51 -2.76 18.94 7.87
CA VAL A 51 -2.07 17.83 8.55
C VAL A 51 -0.65 18.22 8.96
N TYR A 52 -0.06 19.22 8.29
CA TYR A 52 1.31 19.67 8.57
C TYR A 52 1.55 19.97 10.07
N GLY A 53 2.56 19.30 10.64
CA GLY A 53 2.99 19.46 12.03
C GLY A 53 1.99 18.99 13.11
N LYS A 54 0.82 18.44 12.72
CA LYS A 54 -0.23 18.04 13.66
C LYS A 54 -0.27 16.54 13.93
N VAL A 55 0.06 15.75 12.92
CA VAL A 55 0.12 14.30 13.04
C VAL A 55 1.38 13.76 12.40
N PRO A 56 1.98 12.70 12.96
CA PRO A 56 3.14 12.06 12.36
C PRO A 56 2.70 11.32 11.09
N VAL A 57 3.36 11.61 9.96
CA VAL A 57 3.13 10.94 8.69
C VAL A 57 4.28 9.99 8.41
N SER A 58 3.96 8.76 8.04
CA SER A 58 4.91 7.76 7.56
C SER A 58 4.47 7.29 6.17
N TYR A 59 5.41 6.82 5.37
CA TYR A 59 5.11 6.16 4.12
C TYR A 59 5.67 4.73 4.09
N CYS A 60 4.99 3.87 3.36
CA CYS A 60 5.38 2.49 3.13
C CYS A 60 5.10 2.11 1.67
N GLY A 61 5.63 0.98 1.24
CA GLY A 61 5.42 0.48 -0.11
C GLY A 61 6.33 -0.68 -0.45
N ASP A 62 6.33 -1.07 -1.72
CA ASP A 62 7.22 -2.09 -2.24
C ASP A 62 8.69 -1.65 -2.17
N SER A 63 9.57 -2.56 -1.78
CA SER A 63 11.03 -2.33 -1.76
C SER A 63 11.60 -1.96 -3.13
N SER A 64 10.94 -2.31 -4.23
CA SER A 64 11.31 -1.86 -5.58
C SER A 64 11.31 -0.34 -5.74
N GLY A 65 10.55 0.40 -4.92
CA GLY A 65 10.58 1.87 -4.86
C GLY A 65 11.93 2.45 -4.41
N GLU A 66 12.81 1.62 -3.86
CA GLU A 66 14.20 1.98 -3.55
C GLU A 66 15.16 1.75 -4.74
N ASN A 67 14.72 1.09 -5.81
CA ASN A 67 15.49 0.89 -7.02
C ASN A 67 15.53 2.16 -7.88
N ARG A 68 16.56 2.26 -8.74
CA ARG A 68 16.65 3.34 -9.71
C ARG A 68 15.51 3.28 -10.72
N ILE A 69 14.98 4.43 -11.08
CA ILE A 69 13.95 4.53 -12.12
C ILE A 69 14.68 4.54 -13.48
N PRO A 70 14.42 3.57 -14.37
CA PRO A 70 15.02 3.55 -15.70
C PRO A 70 14.76 4.87 -16.44
N GLY A 71 15.80 5.48 -17.01
CA GLY A 71 15.71 6.73 -17.76
C GLY A 71 15.74 8.02 -16.92
N PHE A 72 15.77 7.92 -15.58
CA PHE A 72 15.81 9.07 -14.67
C PHE A 72 17.09 9.16 -13.82
N GLY A 73 18.18 8.56 -14.26
CA GLY A 73 19.48 8.60 -13.58
C GLY A 73 19.46 7.90 -12.22
N GLU A 74 19.95 8.59 -11.18
CA GLU A 74 20.01 8.06 -9.81
C GLU A 74 18.68 8.20 -9.03
N GLN A 75 17.63 8.70 -9.64
CA GLN A 75 16.35 8.93 -8.95
C GLN A 75 15.66 7.59 -8.60
N LYS A 76 15.14 7.55 -7.39
CA LYS A 76 14.34 6.46 -6.83
C LYS A 76 12.94 6.98 -6.52
N ALA A 77 11.91 6.14 -6.68
CA ALA A 77 10.53 6.55 -6.39
C ALA A 77 10.39 7.08 -4.95
N PHE A 78 10.99 6.42 -3.97
CA PHE A 78 10.95 6.87 -2.58
C PHE A 78 11.75 8.15 -2.28
N ASN A 79 12.69 8.54 -3.12
CA ASN A 79 13.32 9.86 -3.01
C ASN A 79 12.32 10.96 -3.36
N ALA A 80 11.54 10.78 -4.45
CA ALA A 80 10.48 11.71 -4.82
C ALA A 80 9.40 11.81 -3.71
N VAL A 81 8.98 10.68 -3.13
CA VAL A 81 8.05 10.66 -1.99
C VAL A 81 8.61 11.44 -0.81
N ARG A 82 9.88 11.18 -0.42
CA ARG A 82 10.54 11.89 0.70
C ARG A 82 10.64 13.38 0.46
N GLN A 83 11.00 13.79 -0.73
CA GLN A 83 11.10 15.22 -1.09
C GLN A 83 9.73 15.90 -1.04
N ALA A 84 8.72 15.29 -1.66
CA ALA A 84 7.37 15.85 -1.70
C ALA A 84 6.73 15.94 -0.31
N LEU A 85 6.93 14.93 0.54
CA LEU A 85 6.34 14.84 1.88
C LEU A 85 7.25 15.38 2.99
N ALA A 86 8.46 15.88 2.69
CA ALA A 86 9.45 16.29 3.70
C ALA A 86 8.87 17.14 4.85
N PRO A 87 7.98 18.12 4.60
CA PRO A 87 7.40 18.94 5.67
C PRO A 87 6.42 18.17 6.59
N TYR A 88 5.98 16.99 6.20
CA TYR A 88 4.97 16.18 6.90
C TYR A 88 5.57 14.96 7.59
N LEU A 89 6.77 14.54 7.17
CA LEU A 89 7.43 13.35 7.68
C LEU A 89 8.10 13.63 9.04
N HIS A 90 8.12 12.61 9.89
CA HIS A 90 8.93 12.62 11.10
C HIS A 90 10.10 11.63 11.01
N GLN A 91 11.00 11.62 11.97
CA GLN A 91 12.11 10.66 12.04
C GLN A 91 11.58 9.22 12.04
N GLY A 92 12.20 8.34 11.22
CA GLY A 92 11.78 6.95 11.10
C GLY A 92 10.50 6.73 10.28
N SER A 93 10.11 7.74 9.48
CA SER A 93 8.85 7.71 8.69
C SER A 93 8.83 6.70 7.54
N ASN A 94 9.95 6.09 7.18
CA ASN A 94 10.03 5.09 6.12
C ASN A 94 9.86 3.68 6.71
N ARG A 95 8.77 3.01 6.34
CA ARG A 95 8.46 1.64 6.73
C ARG A 95 8.34 0.78 5.48
N VAL A 96 9.45 0.18 5.06
CA VAL A 96 9.49 -0.70 3.88
C VAL A 96 9.95 -2.08 4.32
N TYR A 97 9.16 -3.10 4.02
CA TYR A 97 9.55 -4.48 4.25
C TYR A 97 10.58 -4.90 3.18
N ARG A 98 11.78 -5.30 3.61
CA ARG A 98 12.91 -5.60 2.71
C ARG A 98 13.29 -7.06 2.67
N LYS A 99 12.72 -7.89 3.56
CA LYS A 99 12.99 -9.31 3.54
C LYS A 99 12.20 -10.00 2.43
N GLN A 100 12.72 -11.13 1.96
CA GLN A 100 11.99 -11.97 1.03
C GLN A 100 10.70 -12.48 1.67
N PHE A 101 9.63 -12.55 0.89
CA PHE A 101 8.36 -13.16 1.29
C PHE A 101 7.82 -14.02 0.16
N PHE A 102 7.01 -15.00 0.51
CA PHE A 102 6.30 -15.84 -0.43
C PHE A 102 4.87 -15.32 -0.60
N ASN A 103 4.41 -15.17 -1.82
CA ASN A 103 3.08 -14.64 -2.14
C ASN A 103 1.95 -15.42 -1.44
N GLU A 104 2.08 -16.75 -1.37
CA GLU A 104 1.10 -17.62 -0.69
C GLU A 104 0.96 -17.26 0.81
N PHE A 105 2.07 -17.13 1.53
CA PHE A 105 2.04 -16.77 2.95
C PHE A 105 1.55 -15.35 3.18
N LEU A 106 1.96 -14.41 2.32
CA LEU A 106 1.48 -13.04 2.41
C LEU A 106 -0.03 -12.96 2.15
N ARG A 107 -0.54 -13.70 1.16
CA ARG A 107 -1.98 -13.78 0.90
C ARG A 107 -2.72 -14.37 2.09
N LYS A 108 -2.23 -15.50 2.65
CA LYS A 108 -2.84 -16.08 3.85
C LYS A 108 -2.89 -15.08 4.99
N PHE A 109 -1.81 -14.37 5.24
CA PHE A 109 -1.73 -13.32 6.26
C PHE A 109 -2.78 -12.22 6.05
N LEU A 110 -2.94 -11.73 4.81
CA LEU A 110 -3.95 -10.73 4.49
C LEU A 110 -5.37 -11.27 4.67
N ASN A 111 -5.62 -12.50 4.18
CA ASN A 111 -6.93 -13.14 4.35
C ASN A 111 -7.27 -13.33 5.83
N ASP A 112 -6.31 -13.73 6.66
CA ASP A 112 -6.52 -13.88 8.10
C ASP A 112 -6.79 -12.52 8.78
N MET A 113 -6.17 -11.42 8.32
CA MET A 113 -6.51 -10.07 8.78
C MET A 113 -7.95 -9.68 8.42
N PHE A 114 -8.33 -9.84 7.15
CA PHE A 114 -9.67 -9.47 6.67
C PHE A 114 -10.77 -10.36 7.25
N ALA A 115 -10.46 -11.61 7.57
CA ALA A 115 -11.39 -12.54 8.21
C ALA A 115 -11.52 -12.35 9.73
N GLY A 116 -10.71 -11.46 10.35
CA GLY A 116 -10.70 -11.25 11.80
C GLY A 116 -10.01 -12.38 12.59
N ASN A 117 -9.20 -13.21 11.94
CA ASN A 117 -8.41 -14.28 12.57
C ASN A 117 -7.14 -13.76 13.26
N LEU A 118 -6.80 -12.51 13.07
CA LEU A 118 -5.70 -11.80 13.72
C LEU A 118 -6.25 -10.62 14.53
N PRO A 119 -5.53 -10.13 15.55
CA PRO A 119 -5.98 -9.00 16.37
C PRO A 119 -5.85 -7.67 15.59
N VAL A 120 -6.46 -7.62 14.42
CA VAL A 120 -6.48 -6.47 13.52
C VAL A 120 -7.88 -6.28 12.95
N GLU A 121 -8.47 -5.12 13.16
CA GLU A 121 -9.69 -4.69 12.48
C GLU A 121 -9.35 -3.85 11.25
N ILE A 122 -9.95 -4.16 10.11
CA ILE A 122 -9.77 -3.37 8.88
C ILE A 122 -11.07 -2.68 8.52
N TRP A 123 -11.02 -1.35 8.45
CA TRP A 123 -12.11 -0.48 8.03
C TRP A 123 -11.71 0.24 6.75
N ILE A 124 -12.63 0.31 5.79
CA ILE A 124 -12.41 0.98 4.50
C ILE A 124 -13.54 1.97 4.29
N ASP A 125 -13.19 3.24 4.06
CA ASP A 125 -14.15 4.28 3.70
C ASP A 125 -14.63 4.03 2.26
N GLU A 126 -15.90 3.62 2.11
CA GLU A 126 -16.46 3.27 0.80
C GLU A 126 -16.61 4.47 -0.14
N THR A 127 -16.73 5.67 0.40
CA THR A 127 -16.85 6.91 -0.38
C THR A 127 -15.51 7.34 -0.95
N ASN A 128 -14.44 7.22 -0.14
CA ASN A 128 -13.12 7.72 -0.49
C ASN A 128 -12.16 6.63 -1.02
N CYS A 129 -12.51 5.34 -0.87
CA CYS A 129 -11.69 4.21 -1.33
C CYS A 129 -12.43 3.25 -2.29
N PRO A 130 -13.22 3.74 -3.26
CA PRO A 130 -14.04 2.88 -4.13
C PRO A 130 -13.22 1.97 -5.02
N LYS A 131 -12.04 2.38 -5.48
CA LYS A 131 -11.15 1.54 -6.31
C LYS A 131 -10.48 0.46 -5.50
N PHE A 132 -10.10 0.75 -4.26
CA PHE A 132 -9.54 -0.26 -3.36
C PHE A 132 -10.56 -1.35 -3.06
N ILE A 133 -11.80 -0.98 -2.75
CA ILE A 133 -12.89 -1.95 -2.55
C ILE A 133 -13.12 -2.78 -3.81
N LYS A 134 -13.20 -2.13 -4.97
CA LYS A 134 -13.36 -2.82 -6.26
C LYS A 134 -12.20 -3.78 -6.52
N ASP A 135 -10.96 -3.33 -6.35
CA ASP A 135 -9.77 -4.17 -6.54
C ASP A 135 -9.79 -5.39 -5.59
N LEU A 136 -10.22 -5.23 -4.34
CA LEU A 136 -10.36 -6.35 -3.38
C LEU A 136 -11.42 -7.37 -3.84
N GLN A 137 -12.54 -6.90 -4.39
CA GLN A 137 -13.63 -7.75 -4.87
C GLN A 137 -13.30 -8.48 -6.19
N GLU A 138 -12.54 -7.85 -7.08
CA GLU A 138 -12.22 -8.37 -8.41
C GLU A 138 -10.87 -9.11 -8.47
N THR A 139 -10.04 -9.02 -7.43
CA THR A 139 -8.74 -9.68 -7.42
C THR A 139 -8.88 -11.19 -7.27
N ILE A 140 -8.38 -11.92 -8.27
CA ILE A 140 -8.40 -13.37 -8.33
C ILE A 140 -7.00 -13.92 -8.03
N GLU A 141 -6.95 -15.04 -7.34
CA GLU A 141 -5.71 -15.76 -7.09
C GLU A 141 -5.13 -16.34 -8.39
N SER A 142 -3.82 -16.18 -8.56
CA SER A 142 -3.10 -16.87 -9.63
C SER A 142 -2.56 -18.22 -9.16
N PRO A 143 -2.32 -19.19 -10.07
CA PRO A 143 -1.82 -20.52 -9.72
C PRO A 143 -0.51 -20.53 -8.93
N ASN A 144 0.28 -19.46 -8.99
CA ASN A 144 1.54 -19.29 -8.26
C ASN A 144 1.39 -18.52 -6.93
N GLY A 145 0.17 -18.39 -6.42
CA GLY A 145 -0.13 -17.74 -5.14
C GLY A 145 -0.12 -16.21 -5.17
N GLY A 146 0.15 -15.59 -6.33
CA GLY A 146 0.03 -14.15 -6.54
C GLY A 146 -1.39 -13.72 -6.89
N PHE A 147 -1.54 -12.50 -7.38
CA PHE A 147 -2.80 -11.96 -7.88
C PHE A 147 -2.80 -11.96 -9.41
N VAL A 148 -3.94 -12.34 -10.02
CA VAL A 148 -4.16 -12.15 -11.44
C VAL A 148 -4.46 -10.69 -11.70
N LYS A 149 -3.69 -10.07 -12.60
CA LYS A 149 -3.91 -8.71 -13.05
C LYS A 149 -4.46 -8.70 -14.46
N GLU A 150 -5.61 -8.05 -14.63
CA GLU A 150 -6.19 -7.87 -15.95
C GLU A 150 -5.37 -6.87 -16.75
N MET A 151 -4.93 -7.28 -17.94
CA MET A 151 -4.19 -6.40 -18.84
C MET A 151 -5.16 -5.71 -19.80
N ALA A 152 -5.03 -4.40 -19.92
CA ALA A 152 -5.76 -3.58 -20.89
C ALA A 152 -4.79 -2.87 -21.83
N VAL A 153 -5.30 -2.36 -22.94
CA VAL A 153 -4.55 -1.57 -23.91
C VAL A 153 -5.15 -0.18 -23.99
N ASP A 154 -4.34 0.83 -23.76
CA ASP A 154 -4.77 2.22 -23.96
C ASP A 154 -5.14 2.44 -25.44
N PRO A 155 -6.36 2.89 -25.73
CA PRO A 155 -6.82 3.04 -27.10
C PRO A 155 -6.07 4.10 -27.90
N LYS A 156 -5.48 5.10 -27.24
CA LYS A 156 -4.76 6.20 -27.87
C LYS A 156 -3.28 5.88 -28.04
N THR A 157 -2.63 5.45 -26.95
CA THR A 157 -1.17 5.22 -26.93
C THR A 157 -0.78 3.81 -27.34
N LYS A 158 -1.75 2.85 -27.39
CA LYS A 158 -1.55 1.42 -27.65
C LYS A 158 -0.64 0.73 -26.62
N VAL A 159 -0.35 1.39 -25.52
CA VAL A 159 0.47 0.82 -24.43
C VAL A 159 -0.37 -0.14 -23.60
N LYS A 160 0.17 -1.31 -23.32
CA LYS A 160 -0.42 -2.27 -22.37
C LYS A 160 -0.23 -1.78 -20.95
N TYR A 161 -1.26 -1.88 -20.12
CA TYR A 161 -1.21 -1.53 -18.70
C TYR A 161 -2.06 -2.49 -17.88
N GLU A 162 -1.74 -2.62 -16.60
CA GLU A 162 -2.57 -3.34 -15.64
C GLU A 162 -3.80 -2.50 -15.30
N ARG A 163 -5.00 -3.09 -15.47
CA ARG A 163 -6.28 -2.41 -15.29
C ARG A 163 -6.72 -2.32 -13.83
N ASN A 164 -6.41 -3.36 -13.06
CA ASN A 164 -6.82 -3.53 -11.65
C ASN A 164 -5.66 -4.02 -10.79
N GLY A 165 -5.89 -4.13 -9.47
CA GLY A 165 -4.94 -4.67 -8.50
C GLY A 165 -3.92 -3.68 -7.94
N HIS A 166 -3.87 -2.43 -8.43
CA HIS A 166 -2.92 -1.43 -7.95
C HIS A 166 -3.17 -1.01 -6.49
N CYS A 167 -4.45 -0.88 -6.11
CA CYS A 167 -4.81 -0.53 -4.73
C CYS A 167 -4.58 -1.73 -3.79
N VAL A 168 -4.85 -2.96 -4.24
CA VAL A 168 -4.54 -4.18 -3.47
C VAL A 168 -3.04 -4.31 -3.25
N ASP A 169 -2.20 -4.05 -4.26
CA ASP A 169 -0.75 -4.05 -4.08
C ASP A 169 -0.30 -2.98 -3.09
N ALA A 170 -0.83 -1.76 -3.17
CA ALA A 170 -0.51 -0.70 -2.21
C ALA A 170 -0.92 -1.09 -0.78
N GLY A 171 -2.11 -1.63 -0.60
CA GLY A 171 -2.60 -2.13 0.69
C GLY A 171 -1.76 -3.28 1.23
N LYS A 172 -1.45 -4.26 0.38
CA LYS A 172 -0.60 -5.41 0.68
C LYS A 172 0.75 -5.00 1.25
N TYR A 173 1.48 -4.14 0.54
CA TYR A 173 2.80 -3.67 0.99
C TYR A 173 2.70 -2.76 2.21
N GLY A 174 1.64 -1.96 2.32
CA GLY A 174 1.36 -1.14 3.50
C GLY A 174 1.19 -1.99 4.75
N LEU A 175 0.27 -2.95 4.71
CA LEU A 175 -0.02 -3.86 5.82
C LEU A 175 1.19 -4.72 6.19
N LEU A 176 1.89 -5.31 5.20
CA LEU A 176 3.12 -6.07 5.43
C LEU A 176 4.19 -5.23 6.13
N SER A 177 4.38 -3.99 5.71
CA SER A 177 5.40 -3.10 6.29
C SER A 177 5.09 -2.73 7.74
N VAL A 178 3.82 -2.51 8.06
CA VAL A 178 3.36 -2.14 9.41
C VAL A 178 3.35 -3.33 10.35
N PHE A 179 2.89 -4.49 9.87
CA PHE A 179 2.75 -5.71 10.66
C PHE A 179 3.82 -6.77 10.37
N SER A 180 5.00 -6.34 9.93
CA SER A 180 6.10 -7.23 9.54
C SER A 180 6.47 -8.25 10.63
N GLN A 181 6.51 -7.83 11.90
CA GLN A 181 6.80 -8.72 13.03
C GLN A 181 5.71 -9.79 13.23
N MET A 182 4.44 -9.41 13.07
CA MET A 182 3.31 -10.35 13.15
C MET A 182 3.38 -11.35 11.99
N TYR A 183 3.62 -10.88 10.77
CA TYR A 183 3.82 -11.73 9.60
C TYR A 183 4.96 -12.72 9.79
N GLU A 184 6.14 -12.26 10.21
CA GLU A 184 7.31 -13.10 10.42
C GLU A 184 7.10 -14.15 11.53
N LYS A 185 6.44 -13.76 12.62
CA LYS A 185 6.15 -14.67 13.74
C LYS A 185 5.20 -15.78 13.32
N THR A 186 4.20 -15.50 12.52
CA THR A 186 3.09 -16.42 12.23
C THR A 186 3.33 -17.23 10.96
N TYR A 187 3.93 -16.63 9.92
CA TYR A 187 3.95 -17.22 8.58
C TYR A 187 5.36 -17.46 8.01
N HIS A 188 6.38 -16.73 8.48
CA HIS A 188 7.72 -16.83 7.91
C HIS A 188 8.61 -17.86 8.63
N ARG A 189 8.36 -18.17 9.91
CA ARG A 189 9.13 -19.17 10.69
C ARG A 189 8.98 -20.60 10.22
N ASN A 190 7.95 -20.91 9.45
CA ASN A 190 7.67 -22.28 8.96
C ASN A 190 8.39 -22.59 7.63
N SER A 191 9.32 -21.75 7.18
CA SER A 191 10.02 -21.88 5.90
C SER A 191 11.47 -22.40 6.00
N ASN A 192 11.85 -22.91 7.18
CA ASN A 192 13.17 -23.54 7.41
C ASN A 192 13.03 -25.06 7.62
#